data_e591c3c159a1fd9b4ef9a73a7319d511
#
_entry.id   e591c3c159a1fd9b4ef9a73a7319d511
#
_cell.length_a   1.000
_cell.length_b   1.000
_cell.length_c   1.000
_cell.angle_alpha   90.00
_cell.angle_beta   90.00
_cell.angle_gamma   90.00
#
_symmetry.space_group_name_H-M   'P 1'
#
loop_
_entity.id
_entity.type
_entity.pdbx_description
1 polymer ?
#
loop_
_entity_poly.entity_id
_entity_poly.type
_entity_poly.pdbx_seq_one_letter_code
_entity_poly.pdbx_strand_id
1 'polypeptide(L)'
;MATYHNIDRTDQMILALLVKNARMPFLEIARECGVSGAAIHQRVKRLEQAGVITGSRLLVKPQALGLNVCAFVSISLSESTKYPEVIINLKNIPEIVECHFVTGKYAILAKMYCLDNDHLMDVLLNTMQKIPYIQSTDTMISLDQPIERQVWVKDFKRSGDASKKKNSEE
;
A
#
# COMPACT_ATOMS: atom_id res chain seq x y z
N MET A 1 16.80 10.03 6.47
CA MET A 1 17.48 10.18 5.16
C MET A 1 17.03 9.01 4.31
N ALA A 2 16.46 9.25 3.13
CA ALA A 2 16.12 8.19 2.19
C ALA A 2 17.43 7.60 1.64
N THR A 3 17.74 6.37 1.97
CA THR A 3 18.89 5.66 1.41
C THR A 3 18.52 5.31 -0.02
N TYR A 4 19.10 6.00 -1.00
CA TYR A 4 18.99 5.61 -2.42
C TYR A 4 19.71 4.28 -2.58
N HIS A 5 18.94 3.19 -2.61
CA HIS A 5 19.48 1.89 -2.97
C HIS A 5 19.83 1.90 -4.46
N ASN A 6 21.02 1.40 -4.80
CA ASN A 6 21.42 1.27 -6.21
C ASN A 6 20.59 0.14 -6.85
N ILE A 7 19.41 0.50 -7.37
CA ILE A 7 18.46 -0.41 -8.05
C ILE A 7 18.82 -0.38 -9.54
N ASP A 8 19.39 -1.47 -10.04
CA ASP A 8 19.73 -1.60 -11.45
C ASP A 8 18.50 -1.95 -12.31
N ARG A 9 18.69 -1.99 -13.64
CA ARG A 9 17.63 -2.31 -14.59
C ARG A 9 17.00 -3.67 -14.35
N THR A 10 17.80 -4.68 -14.01
CA THR A 10 17.30 -6.03 -13.71
C THR A 10 16.46 -6.03 -12.44
N ASP A 11 16.87 -5.32 -11.40
CA ASP A 11 16.10 -5.16 -10.17
C ASP A 11 14.75 -4.49 -10.44
N GLN A 12 14.72 -3.47 -11.30
CA GLN A 12 13.46 -2.81 -11.69
C GLN A 12 12.53 -3.76 -12.45
N MET A 13 13.07 -4.61 -13.34
CA MET A 13 12.28 -5.64 -14.03
C MET A 13 11.70 -6.65 -13.03
N ILE A 14 12.50 -7.14 -12.07
CA ILE A 14 12.06 -8.04 -11.01
C ILE A 14 10.92 -7.41 -10.21
N LEU A 15 11.11 -6.16 -9.75
CA LEU A 15 10.10 -5.44 -9.00
C LEU A 15 8.82 -5.23 -9.80
N ALA A 16 8.90 -4.86 -11.08
CA ALA A 16 7.75 -4.68 -11.95
C ALA A 16 6.94 -5.97 -12.11
N LEU A 17 7.60 -7.13 -12.22
CA LEU A 17 6.95 -8.44 -12.30
C LEU A 17 6.30 -8.82 -10.97
N LEU A 18 7.01 -8.67 -9.85
CA LEU A 18 6.52 -9.00 -8.52
C LEU A 18 5.38 -8.08 -8.06
N VAL A 19 5.39 -6.81 -8.45
CA VAL A 19 4.26 -5.88 -8.19
C VAL A 19 2.99 -6.31 -8.93
N LYS A 20 3.11 -6.90 -10.13
CA LYS A 20 1.97 -7.45 -10.88
C LYS A 20 1.48 -8.77 -10.27
N ASN A 21 2.40 -9.64 -9.89
CA ASN A 21 2.09 -10.94 -9.29
C ASN A 21 3.17 -11.35 -8.28
N ALA A 22 2.90 -11.08 -7.00
CA ALA A 22 3.81 -11.43 -5.91
C ALA A 22 4.05 -12.95 -5.75
N ARG A 23 3.26 -13.80 -6.42
CA ARG A 23 3.40 -15.26 -6.44
C ARG A 23 4.06 -15.79 -7.70
N MET A 24 4.59 -14.92 -8.57
CA MET A 24 5.27 -15.34 -9.80
C MET A 24 6.49 -16.20 -9.45
N PRO A 25 6.64 -17.42 -10.02
CA PRO A 25 7.79 -18.29 -9.77
C PRO A 25 9.10 -17.60 -10.19
N PHE A 26 10.13 -17.72 -9.38
CA PHE A 26 11.44 -17.12 -9.69
C PHE A 26 12.04 -17.63 -11.01
N LEU A 27 11.71 -18.87 -11.40
CA LEU A 27 12.13 -19.41 -12.68
C LEU A 27 11.51 -18.66 -13.87
N GLU A 28 10.26 -18.21 -13.73
CA GLU A 28 9.56 -17.41 -14.74
C GLU A 28 10.16 -16.00 -14.79
N ILE A 29 10.39 -15.38 -13.63
CA ILE A 29 11.08 -14.09 -13.54
C ILE A 29 12.48 -14.15 -14.19
N ALA A 30 13.20 -15.26 -13.97
CA ALA A 30 14.53 -15.48 -14.53
C ALA A 30 14.50 -15.49 -16.06
N ARG A 31 13.50 -16.15 -16.67
CA ARG A 31 13.31 -16.18 -18.13
C ARG A 31 13.02 -14.78 -18.67
N GLU A 32 12.12 -14.03 -18.02
CA GLU A 32 11.78 -12.67 -18.42
C GLU A 32 12.97 -11.71 -18.31
N CYS A 33 13.79 -11.86 -17.26
CA CYS A 33 14.95 -11.01 -17.02
C CYS A 33 16.20 -11.45 -17.81
N GLY A 34 16.22 -12.66 -18.39
CA GLY A 34 17.37 -13.21 -19.11
C GLY A 34 18.56 -13.54 -18.21
N VAL A 35 18.30 -13.98 -16.97
CA VAL A 35 19.31 -14.35 -15.96
C VAL A 35 18.97 -15.71 -15.35
N SER A 36 19.89 -16.28 -14.54
CA SER A 36 19.62 -17.54 -13.84
C SER A 36 18.64 -17.38 -12.66
N GLY A 37 17.92 -18.46 -12.30
CA GLY A 37 17.05 -18.46 -11.11
C GLY A 37 17.80 -18.15 -9.82
N ALA A 38 19.06 -18.62 -9.69
CA ALA A 38 19.91 -18.31 -8.55
C ALA A 38 20.21 -16.80 -8.44
N ALA A 39 20.44 -16.13 -9.59
CA ALA A 39 20.66 -14.70 -9.63
C ALA A 39 19.40 -13.93 -9.22
N ILE A 40 18.20 -14.36 -9.63
CA ILE A 40 16.94 -13.78 -9.16
C ILE A 40 16.81 -13.91 -7.65
N HIS A 41 17.05 -15.11 -7.11
CA HIS A 41 16.96 -15.35 -5.68
C HIS A 41 17.87 -14.41 -4.87
N GLN A 42 19.14 -14.28 -5.29
CA GLN A 42 20.08 -13.37 -4.64
C GLN A 42 19.64 -11.91 -4.71
N ARG A 43 19.12 -11.46 -5.87
CA ARG A 43 18.63 -10.08 -6.05
C ARG A 43 17.42 -9.78 -5.20
N VAL A 44 16.43 -10.66 -5.17
CA VAL A 44 15.24 -10.49 -4.32
C VAL A 44 15.65 -10.42 -2.85
N LYS A 45 16.50 -11.34 -2.38
CA LYS A 45 17.02 -11.32 -1.00
C LYS A 45 17.76 -10.00 -0.68
N ARG A 46 18.55 -9.48 -1.61
CA ARG A 46 19.21 -8.18 -1.45
C ARG A 46 18.20 -7.03 -1.35
N LEU A 47 17.16 -7.02 -2.19
CA LEU A 47 16.10 -6.02 -2.17
C LEU A 47 15.27 -6.06 -0.87
N GLU A 48 15.04 -7.26 -0.32
CA GLU A 48 14.42 -7.46 0.99
C GLU A 48 15.31 -6.91 2.12
N GLN A 49 16.58 -7.28 2.14
CA GLN A 49 17.55 -6.81 3.13
C GLN A 49 17.75 -5.30 3.09
N ALA A 50 17.66 -4.72 1.90
CA ALA A 50 17.74 -3.28 1.69
C ALA A 50 16.43 -2.55 2.04
N GLY A 51 15.35 -3.26 2.41
CA GLY A 51 14.06 -2.68 2.72
C GLY A 51 13.31 -2.10 1.51
N VAL A 52 13.72 -2.44 0.28
CA VAL A 52 13.02 -2.07 -0.95
C VAL A 52 11.76 -2.94 -1.11
N ILE A 53 11.90 -4.24 -0.84
CA ILE A 53 10.78 -5.16 -0.69
C ILE A 53 10.52 -5.29 0.82
N THR A 54 9.38 -4.79 1.27
CA THR A 54 8.99 -4.80 2.69
C THR A 54 8.07 -5.97 3.04
N GLY A 55 7.63 -6.73 2.05
CA GLY A 55 6.76 -7.89 2.20
C GLY A 55 5.79 -8.07 1.04
N SER A 56 4.91 -9.05 1.17
CA SER A 56 3.79 -9.29 0.26
C SER A 56 2.49 -9.35 1.05
N ARG A 57 1.39 -8.88 0.48
CA ARG A 57 0.07 -8.91 1.10
C ARG A 57 -0.89 -9.71 0.24
N LEU A 58 -1.76 -10.48 0.92
CA LEU A 58 -2.94 -11.04 0.30
C LEU A 58 -3.98 -9.92 0.18
N LEU A 59 -4.44 -9.64 -1.04
CA LEU A 59 -5.56 -8.74 -1.26
C LEU A 59 -6.85 -9.51 -1.05
N VAL A 60 -7.67 -9.02 -0.13
CA VAL A 60 -8.98 -9.58 0.17
C VAL A 60 -10.01 -8.49 -0.04
N LYS A 61 -11.11 -8.81 -0.72
CA LYS A 61 -12.20 -7.88 -0.95
C LYS A 61 -12.95 -7.64 0.38
N PRO A 62 -12.97 -6.43 0.96
CA PRO A 62 -13.56 -6.19 2.27
C PRO A 62 -15.04 -6.60 2.34
N GLN A 63 -15.80 -6.35 1.26
CA GLN A 63 -17.22 -6.70 1.18
C GLN A 63 -17.45 -8.21 1.28
N ALA A 64 -16.50 -9.06 0.83
CA ALA A 64 -16.58 -10.51 0.98
C ALA A 64 -16.46 -10.95 2.45
N LEU A 65 -15.96 -10.08 3.32
CA LEU A 65 -15.89 -10.27 4.77
C LEU A 65 -17.02 -9.52 5.51
N GLY A 66 -18.00 -8.97 4.79
CA GLY A 66 -19.10 -8.19 5.38
C GLY A 66 -18.75 -6.74 5.74
N LEU A 67 -17.52 -6.28 5.41
CA LEU A 67 -17.08 -4.91 5.67
C LEU A 67 -17.55 -4.01 4.52
N ASN A 68 -18.77 -3.48 4.64
CA ASN A 68 -19.47 -2.78 3.56
C ASN A 68 -19.23 -1.27 3.54
N VAL A 69 -18.72 -0.70 4.64
CA VAL A 69 -18.46 0.73 4.77
C VAL A 69 -16.95 0.97 4.78
N CYS A 70 -16.47 1.73 3.82
CA CYS A 70 -15.12 2.29 3.80
C CYS A 70 -15.21 3.76 4.20
N ALA A 71 -14.49 4.17 5.22
CA ALA A 71 -14.45 5.57 5.67
C ALA A 71 -13.03 6.11 5.74
N PHE A 72 -12.89 7.41 5.44
CA PHE A 72 -11.70 8.20 5.71
C PHE A 72 -12.00 9.15 6.86
N VAL A 73 -11.20 9.07 7.91
CA VAL A 73 -11.38 9.87 9.12
C VAL A 73 -10.20 10.80 9.27
N SER A 74 -10.45 12.09 9.14
CA SER A 74 -9.50 13.17 9.40
C SER A 74 -9.57 13.53 10.89
N ILE A 75 -8.43 13.57 11.57
CA ILE A 75 -8.33 13.74 13.02
C ILE A 75 -7.53 14.99 13.35
N SER A 76 -8.11 15.88 14.13
CA SER A 76 -7.42 17.02 14.76
C SER A 76 -6.95 16.66 16.15
N LEU A 77 -5.76 17.09 16.51
CA LEU A 77 -5.20 16.92 17.84
C LEU A 77 -5.26 18.23 18.61
N SER A 78 -5.58 18.16 19.91
CA SER A 78 -5.48 19.29 20.82
C SER A 78 -4.01 19.74 21.02
N GLU A 79 -3.08 18.77 20.98
CA GLU A 79 -1.64 18.98 21.11
C GLU A 79 -0.90 18.13 20.07
N SER A 80 -0.23 18.78 19.10
CA SER A 80 0.50 18.08 18.03
C SER A 80 1.66 17.21 18.53
N THR A 81 2.26 17.57 19.66
CA THR A 81 3.33 16.81 20.31
C THR A 81 2.89 15.45 20.82
N LYS A 82 1.60 15.26 21.04
CA LYS A 82 0.97 14.03 21.52
C LYS A 82 0.64 13.01 20.42
N TYR A 83 0.99 13.31 19.17
CA TYR A 83 0.83 12.41 18.05
C TYR A 83 1.31 10.96 18.33
N PRO A 84 2.51 10.68 18.93
CA PRO A 84 2.94 9.30 19.18
C PRO A 84 2.01 8.52 20.10
N GLU A 85 1.46 9.19 21.14
CA GLU A 85 0.52 8.58 22.09
C GLU A 85 -0.82 8.23 21.41
N VAL A 86 -1.32 9.13 20.56
CA VAL A 86 -2.55 8.89 19.81
C VAL A 86 -2.38 7.72 18.84
N ILE A 87 -1.25 7.62 18.13
CA ILE A 87 -0.98 6.51 17.20
C ILE A 87 -0.93 5.16 17.91
N ILE A 88 -0.42 5.08 19.15
CA ILE A 88 -0.41 3.83 19.92
C ILE A 88 -1.87 3.36 20.13
N ASN A 89 -2.78 4.27 20.47
CA ASN A 89 -4.19 3.95 20.67
C ASN A 89 -4.89 3.59 19.34
N LEU A 90 -4.65 4.34 18.26
CA LEU A 90 -5.23 4.06 16.95
C LEU A 90 -4.80 2.70 16.38
N LYS A 91 -3.58 2.24 16.67
CA LYS A 91 -3.08 0.90 16.27
C LYS A 91 -3.89 -0.25 16.88
N ASN A 92 -4.57 -0.03 17.99
CA ASN A 92 -5.40 -1.04 18.66
C ASN A 92 -6.83 -1.11 18.09
N ILE A 93 -7.17 -0.28 17.11
CA ILE A 93 -8.47 -0.29 16.43
C ILE A 93 -8.33 -1.11 15.15
N PRO A 94 -8.82 -2.36 15.10
CA PRO A 94 -8.61 -3.26 13.97
C PRO A 94 -9.29 -2.79 12.67
N GLU A 95 -10.32 -1.98 12.76
CA GLU A 95 -11.01 -1.36 11.63
C GLU A 95 -10.09 -0.42 10.83
N ILE A 96 -9.08 0.18 11.48
CA ILE A 96 -8.12 1.08 10.83
C ILE A 96 -7.10 0.26 10.06
N VAL A 97 -7.11 0.40 8.75
CA VAL A 97 -6.20 -0.32 7.83
C VAL A 97 -5.04 0.54 7.34
N GLU A 98 -5.20 1.86 7.33
CA GLU A 98 -4.17 2.83 6.97
C GLU A 98 -4.26 4.05 7.88
N CYS A 99 -3.11 4.63 8.22
CA CYS A 99 -3.04 5.84 9.04
C CYS A 99 -1.82 6.66 8.61
N HIS A 100 -2.04 7.94 8.31
CA HIS A 100 -1.02 8.87 7.85
C HIS A 100 -0.97 10.10 8.77
N PHE A 101 0.26 10.53 9.13
CA PHE A 101 0.46 11.88 9.64
C PHE A 101 0.58 12.83 8.45
N VAL A 102 -0.27 13.83 8.40
CA VAL A 102 -0.41 14.69 7.22
C VAL A 102 -0.20 16.17 7.58
N THR A 103 0.17 16.95 6.59
CA THR A 103 0.22 18.41 6.70
C THR A 103 -1.14 19.01 6.37
N GLY A 104 -1.47 20.17 6.95
CA GLY A 104 -2.71 20.90 6.66
C GLY A 104 -3.61 21.06 7.88
N LYS A 105 -4.92 21.10 7.65
CA LYS A 105 -5.93 21.36 8.68
C LYS A 105 -5.98 20.26 9.75
N TYR A 106 -5.82 19.03 9.33
CA TYR A 106 -5.86 17.86 10.21
C TYR A 106 -4.45 17.31 10.41
N ALA A 107 -4.21 16.68 11.55
CA ALA A 107 -2.92 16.07 11.85
C ALA A 107 -2.81 14.62 11.33
N ILE A 108 -3.92 13.89 11.34
CA ILE A 108 -3.96 12.47 10.99
C ILE A 108 -5.09 12.23 9.97
N LEU A 109 -4.81 11.38 8.98
CA LEU A 109 -5.81 10.81 8.09
C LEU A 109 -5.76 9.29 8.25
N ALA A 110 -6.88 8.69 8.64
CA ALA A 110 -7.04 7.25 8.78
C ALA A 110 -8.03 6.71 7.76
N LYS A 111 -7.77 5.52 7.22
CA LYS A 111 -8.71 4.74 6.41
C LYS A 111 -9.17 3.55 7.23
N MET A 112 -10.47 3.31 7.26
CA MET A 112 -11.05 2.21 8.01
C MET A 112 -12.16 1.50 7.24
N TYR A 113 -12.41 0.24 7.64
CA TYR A 113 -13.51 -0.56 7.12
C TYR A 113 -14.39 -1.00 8.28
N CYS A 114 -15.72 -0.79 8.13
CA CYS A 114 -16.74 -1.16 9.10
C CYS A 114 -17.79 -2.05 8.43
N LEU A 115 -18.56 -2.80 9.25
CA LEU A 115 -19.64 -3.65 8.76
C LEU A 115 -20.72 -2.81 8.09
N ASP A 116 -21.17 -1.77 8.80
CA ASP A 116 -22.24 -0.85 8.44
C ASP A 116 -22.03 0.52 9.08
N ASN A 117 -22.98 1.42 8.93
CA ASN A 117 -22.93 2.76 9.51
C ASN A 117 -23.06 2.77 11.04
N ASP A 118 -23.79 1.82 11.61
CA ASP A 118 -23.95 1.73 13.08
C ASP A 118 -22.61 1.32 13.71
N HIS A 119 -21.92 0.36 13.12
CA HIS A 119 -20.57 -0.02 13.53
C HIS A 119 -19.58 1.15 13.37
N LEU A 120 -19.64 1.89 12.25
CA LEU A 120 -18.79 3.08 12.05
C LEU A 120 -19.04 4.11 13.16
N MET A 121 -20.31 4.39 13.48
CA MET A 121 -20.69 5.32 14.54
C MET A 121 -20.17 4.85 15.91
N ASP A 122 -20.27 3.57 16.22
CA ASP A 122 -19.77 3.00 17.47
C ASP A 122 -18.25 3.18 17.60
N VAL A 123 -17.49 2.85 16.55
CA VAL A 123 -16.02 3.04 16.53
C VAL A 123 -15.65 4.52 16.71
N LEU A 124 -16.35 5.43 16.04
CA LEU A 124 -16.09 6.86 16.15
C LEU A 124 -16.37 7.40 17.55
N LEU A 125 -17.56 7.12 18.11
CA LEU A 125 -18.02 7.72 19.36
C LEU A 125 -17.48 6.98 20.59
N ASN A 126 -17.46 5.66 20.55
CA ASN A 126 -17.14 4.85 21.72
C ASN A 126 -15.69 4.42 21.80
N THR A 127 -14.94 4.55 20.72
CA THR A 127 -13.51 4.19 20.67
C THR A 127 -12.63 5.39 20.33
N MET A 128 -12.76 5.99 19.15
CA MET A 128 -11.83 7.02 18.69
C MET A 128 -11.95 8.33 19.50
N GLN A 129 -13.16 8.82 19.74
CA GLN A 129 -13.36 10.09 20.48
C GLN A 129 -12.98 10.00 21.96
N LYS A 130 -12.81 8.79 22.50
CA LYS A 130 -12.31 8.58 23.87
C LYS A 130 -10.79 8.57 23.97
N ILE A 131 -10.09 8.57 22.85
CA ILE A 131 -8.61 8.63 22.85
C ILE A 131 -8.18 10.03 23.29
N PRO A 132 -7.34 10.14 24.33
CA PRO A 132 -6.82 11.42 24.78
C PRO A 132 -6.16 12.19 23.63
N TYR A 133 -6.28 13.51 23.67
CA TYR A 133 -5.70 14.45 22.68
C TYR A 133 -6.36 14.44 21.30
N ILE A 134 -7.32 13.60 21.01
CA ILE A 134 -8.18 13.77 19.83
C ILE A 134 -9.17 14.92 20.15
N GLN A 135 -9.05 16.01 19.40
CA GLN A 135 -9.92 17.18 19.57
C GLN A 135 -11.22 17.05 18.78
N SER A 136 -11.09 16.61 17.53
CA SER A 136 -12.24 16.41 16.63
C SER A 136 -11.91 15.41 15.53
N THR A 137 -12.96 14.83 14.96
CA THR A 137 -12.91 13.97 13.79
C THR A 137 -13.84 14.49 12.71
N ASP A 138 -13.43 14.37 11.45
CA ASP A 138 -14.24 14.65 10.27
C ASP A 138 -14.22 13.40 9.38
N THR A 139 -15.39 12.85 9.10
CA THR A 139 -15.53 11.53 8.48
C THR A 139 -16.14 11.62 7.10
N MET A 140 -15.47 11.03 6.12
CA MET A 140 -15.95 10.87 4.75
C MET A 140 -16.16 9.40 4.45
N ILE A 141 -17.36 9.03 3.98
CA ILE A 141 -17.65 7.67 3.51
C ILE A 141 -17.26 7.60 2.04
N SER A 142 -16.44 6.60 1.69
CA SER A 142 -16.08 6.30 0.32
C SER A 142 -17.25 5.61 -0.38
N LEU A 143 -17.74 6.21 -1.46
CA LEU A 143 -18.85 5.64 -2.26
C LEU A 143 -18.33 4.60 -3.26
N ASP A 144 -17.10 4.78 -3.77
CA ASP A 144 -16.46 3.89 -4.73
C ASP A 144 -14.94 4.00 -4.64
N GLN A 145 -14.23 2.95 -5.03
CA GLN A 145 -12.77 2.92 -5.15
C GLN A 145 -12.37 2.48 -6.57
N PRO A 146 -12.42 3.36 -7.56
CA PRO A 146 -12.16 2.99 -8.95
C PRO A 146 -10.69 2.65 -9.25
N ILE A 147 -9.77 3.02 -8.35
CA ILE A 147 -8.33 2.75 -8.49
C ILE A 147 -7.81 2.12 -7.21
N GLU A 148 -7.29 0.90 -7.35
CA GLU A 148 -6.49 0.21 -6.33
C GLU A 148 -5.28 -0.44 -7.02
N ARG A 149 -4.10 0.07 -6.76
CA ARG A 149 -2.86 -0.47 -7.31
C ARG A 149 -1.66 -0.11 -6.46
N GLN A 150 -0.61 -0.91 -6.57
CA GLN A 150 0.69 -0.61 -5.97
C GLN A 150 1.38 0.57 -6.66
N VAL A 151 2.43 1.09 -6.03
CA VAL A 151 3.29 2.12 -6.61
C VAL A 151 3.79 1.66 -7.98
N TRP A 152 3.83 2.61 -8.91
CA TRP A 152 4.31 2.33 -10.24
C TRP A 152 5.83 2.08 -10.24
N VAL A 153 6.24 0.92 -10.76
CA VAL A 153 7.63 0.60 -11.05
C VAL A 153 7.83 0.77 -12.55
N LYS A 154 8.79 1.62 -12.96
CA LYS A 154 9.06 1.90 -14.37
C LYS A 154 9.41 0.59 -15.11
N ASP A 155 8.57 0.23 -16.08
CA ASP A 155 8.76 -0.97 -16.88
C ASP A 155 9.72 -0.66 -18.02
N PHE A 156 10.94 -1.18 -17.96
CA PHE A 156 11.90 -1.08 -19.04
C PHE A 156 11.65 -2.24 -20.02
N LYS A 157 10.62 -2.13 -20.87
CA LYS A 157 10.48 -3.05 -22.01
C LYS A 157 11.80 -3.08 -22.79
N ARG A 158 12.26 -4.28 -23.14
CA ARG A 158 13.40 -4.44 -24.05
C ARG A 158 13.13 -3.60 -25.31
N SER A 159 14.09 -2.76 -25.70
CA SER A 159 14.05 -1.95 -26.93
C SER A 159 14.17 -2.83 -28.20
N GLY A 160 13.63 -4.02 -28.19
CA GLY A 160 13.65 -5.00 -29.28
C GLY A 160 12.27 -5.44 -29.77
N ASP A 161 11.19 -5.12 -29.06
CA ASP A 161 9.85 -5.60 -29.43
C ASP A 161 9.06 -4.63 -30.33
N ALA A 162 9.63 -3.44 -30.60
CA ALA A 162 9.01 -2.47 -31.50
C ALA A 162 9.17 -2.80 -33.01
N SER A 163 10.06 -3.75 -33.36
CA SER A 163 10.33 -4.09 -34.78
C SER A 163 9.52 -5.25 -35.33
N LYS A 164 8.80 -6.02 -34.49
CA LYS A 164 8.01 -7.20 -34.97
C LYS A 164 6.55 -6.91 -35.31
N LYS A 165 6.04 -5.70 -35.05
CA LYS A 165 4.65 -5.34 -35.39
C LYS A 165 4.45 -4.63 -36.74
N LYS A 166 5.53 -4.40 -37.51
CA LYS A 166 5.44 -3.72 -38.83
C LYS A 166 5.45 -4.63 -40.05
N ASN A 167 5.62 -5.96 -39.89
CA ASN A 167 5.70 -6.89 -41.01
C ASN A 167 4.55 -7.92 -41.10
N SER A 168 3.38 -7.61 -40.55
CA SER A 168 2.18 -8.45 -40.67
C SER A 168 0.96 -7.70 -41.24
N GLU A 169 1.18 -6.54 -41.88
CA GLU A 169 0.17 -5.83 -42.66
C GLU A 169 0.81 -5.36 -43.99
N GLU A 170 1.19 -6.30 -44.83
CA GLU A 170 1.30 -6.17 -46.29
C GLU A 170 0.75 -7.44 -46.98
#